data_2c91f97d01f1a7948784763d6f5e4445
#
_entry.id   2c91f97d01f1a7948784763d6f5e4445
#
_cell.length_a   1.000
_cell.length_b   1.000
_cell.length_c   1.000
_cell.angle_alpha   90.00
_cell.angle_beta   90.00
_cell.angle_gamma   90.00
#
_symmetry.space_group_name_H-M   'P 1'
#
loop_
_entity.id
_entity.type
_entity.pdbx_description
1 polymer ?
#
loop_
_entity_poly.entity_id
_entity_poly.type
_entity_poly.pdbx_seq_one_letter_code
_entity_poly.pdbx_strand_id
1 'polypeptide(L)'
;MRAVAWTDFSTPCGPRPERAAAPVWRRRALLRTAPGLVLASLAVLPAVTEAAPREDASWRLERGADGLYLDARIPLELPVTLLDALQRGVPLHFVWRAELRRPRWYWTDRHLARAVRTVRLVFQPLTQRWRLSVQESDAPEGGTAALTALHRNLDSLDEALALVGRVQRWRVASSEGLRGDERLEVEFRLDVRQLPRPLQILPGGSFEAPVWRAVLTVPAPGDVESAETSEARP
;
A
#
# COMPACT_ATOMS: atom_id res chain seq x y z
N MET A 1 -40.30 48.78 3.79
CA MET A 1 -41.39 47.98 4.43
C MET A 1 -41.98 47.07 3.37
N ARG A 2 -41.59 45.81 3.34
CA ARG A 2 -42.32 44.72 2.67
C ARG A 2 -41.97 43.44 3.45
N ALA A 3 -42.96 42.91 4.15
CA ALA A 3 -42.93 41.66 4.88
C ALA A 3 -42.98 40.48 3.88
N VAL A 4 -42.12 39.48 4.07
CA VAL A 4 -42.18 38.22 3.36
C VAL A 4 -42.77 37.18 4.31
N ALA A 5 -43.93 36.64 3.89
CA ALA A 5 -44.70 35.66 4.62
C ALA A 5 -44.01 34.27 4.57
N TRP A 6 -43.95 33.61 5.69
CA TRP A 6 -43.59 32.20 5.85
C TRP A 6 -44.80 31.34 5.46
N THR A 7 -44.65 30.44 4.50
CA THR A 7 -45.62 29.44 4.18
C THR A 7 -45.32 28.14 4.93
N ASP A 8 -46.24 27.78 5.83
CA ASP A 8 -46.30 26.49 6.52
C ASP A 8 -46.44 25.34 5.52
N PHE A 9 -45.53 24.40 5.55
CA PHE A 9 -45.67 23.10 4.91
C PHE A 9 -46.13 22.08 5.93
N SER A 10 -47.48 21.91 6.04
CA SER A 10 -48.08 20.80 6.74
C SER A 10 -48.02 19.54 5.89
N THR A 11 -47.25 18.57 6.29
CA THR A 11 -47.18 17.24 5.66
C THR A 11 -48.29 16.35 6.25
N PRO A 12 -49.17 15.75 5.45
CA PRO A 12 -50.18 14.81 5.96
C PRO A 12 -49.55 13.45 6.28
N CYS A 13 -49.87 12.96 7.48
CA CYS A 13 -49.56 11.64 8.00
C CYS A 13 -50.30 10.56 7.20
N GLY A 14 -49.62 9.70 6.47
CA GLY A 14 -50.17 8.56 5.77
C GLY A 14 -50.36 7.35 6.68
N PRO A 15 -51.36 6.47 6.41
CA PRO A 15 -51.72 5.37 7.30
C PRO A 15 -50.66 4.23 7.26
N ARG A 16 -50.49 3.66 8.46
CA ARG A 16 -49.60 2.54 8.78
C ARG A 16 -50.14 1.26 8.14
N PRO A 17 -49.33 0.44 7.43
CA PRO A 17 -49.78 -0.86 6.93
C PRO A 17 -49.94 -1.87 8.09
N GLU A 18 -51.07 -2.54 8.09
CA GLU A 18 -51.46 -3.62 8.99
C GLU A 18 -50.52 -4.83 8.86
N ARG A 19 -50.22 -5.43 10.01
CA ARG A 19 -49.52 -6.68 10.12
C ARG A 19 -50.37 -7.82 9.58
N ALA A 20 -49.93 -8.45 8.49
CA ALA A 20 -50.50 -9.68 8.01
C ALA A 20 -50.11 -10.85 8.92
N ALA A 21 -51.11 -11.60 9.39
CA ALA A 21 -51.00 -12.75 10.26
C ALA A 21 -50.36 -13.94 9.55
N ALA A 22 -49.48 -14.65 10.25
CA ALA A 22 -48.85 -15.89 9.79
C ALA A 22 -49.87 -17.04 9.78
N PRO A 23 -49.90 -17.93 8.78
CA PRO A 23 -50.71 -19.13 8.80
C PRO A 23 -50.06 -20.23 9.65
N VAL A 24 -50.88 -20.71 10.60
CA VAL A 24 -50.62 -21.87 11.46
C VAL A 24 -50.72 -23.16 10.63
N TRP A 25 -49.63 -23.83 10.36
CA TRP A 25 -49.66 -25.16 9.74
C TRP A 25 -49.84 -26.24 10.83
N ARG A 26 -51.03 -26.86 10.81
CA ARG A 26 -51.35 -28.04 11.63
C ARG A 26 -50.52 -29.23 11.24
N ARG A 27 -49.85 -29.84 12.23
CA ARG A 27 -49.22 -31.14 12.16
C ARG A 27 -50.26 -32.21 11.89
N ARG A 28 -50.12 -33.00 10.82
CA ARG A 28 -50.71 -34.32 10.71
C ARG A 28 -49.60 -35.31 10.46
N ALA A 29 -49.45 -36.16 11.47
CA ALA A 29 -48.63 -37.35 11.41
C ALA A 29 -49.24 -38.38 10.44
N LEU A 30 -48.46 -38.95 9.57
CA LEU A 30 -48.72 -40.25 8.97
C LEU A 30 -47.42 -41.02 8.87
N LEU A 31 -47.32 -42.02 9.74
CA LEU A 31 -46.36 -43.11 9.63
C LEU A 31 -46.64 -43.91 8.34
N ARG A 32 -45.65 -44.11 7.48
CA ARG A 32 -45.59 -45.28 6.58
C ARG A 32 -44.16 -45.66 6.35
N THR A 33 -43.87 -46.87 6.75
CA THR A 33 -42.70 -47.71 6.56
C THR A 33 -42.44 -47.99 5.10
N ALA A 34 -41.16 -47.97 4.68
CA ALA A 34 -40.59 -48.85 3.66
C ALA A 34 -39.09 -48.55 3.41
N PRO A 35 -38.34 -49.50 2.88
CA PRO A 35 -36.94 -49.68 3.22
C PRO A 35 -35.99 -49.21 2.13
N GLY A 36 -34.75 -48.98 2.52
CA GLY A 36 -33.59 -49.19 1.65
C GLY A 36 -33.34 -48.12 0.58
N LEU A 37 -32.61 -47.09 0.93
CA LEU A 37 -31.82 -46.33 -0.06
C LEU A 37 -30.46 -46.03 0.55
N VAL A 38 -29.46 -46.77 0.04
CA VAL A 38 -28.05 -46.51 0.30
C VAL A 38 -27.73 -45.11 -0.22
N LEU A 39 -27.64 -44.14 0.68
CA LEU A 39 -27.13 -42.81 0.37
C LEU A 39 -25.61 -42.93 0.28
N ALA A 40 -25.10 -43.00 -0.93
CA ALA A 40 -23.70 -42.70 -1.23
C ALA A 40 -23.44 -41.22 -0.83
N SER A 41 -22.88 -41.05 0.36
CA SER A 41 -22.38 -39.75 0.80
C SER A 41 -21.22 -39.35 -0.10
N LEU A 42 -21.49 -38.56 -1.12
CA LEU A 42 -20.46 -37.82 -1.85
C LEU A 42 -19.87 -36.81 -0.85
N ALA A 43 -18.75 -37.17 -0.25
CA ALA A 43 -17.94 -36.24 0.52
C ALA A 43 -17.46 -35.14 -0.44
N VAL A 44 -18.16 -34.01 -0.46
CA VAL A 44 -17.65 -32.77 -1.05
C VAL A 44 -16.50 -32.33 -0.15
N LEU A 45 -15.29 -32.74 -0.52
CA LEU A 45 -14.08 -32.19 0.04
C LEU A 45 -14.11 -30.68 -0.28
N PRO A 46 -14.07 -29.79 0.71
CA PRO A 46 -13.84 -28.37 0.42
C PRO A 46 -12.49 -28.30 -0.30
N ALA A 47 -12.52 -27.86 -1.56
CA ALA A 47 -11.31 -27.47 -2.25
C ALA A 47 -10.68 -26.35 -1.39
N VAL A 48 -9.63 -26.67 -0.68
CA VAL A 48 -8.76 -25.68 -0.05
C VAL A 48 -8.18 -24.91 -1.23
N THR A 49 -8.78 -23.78 -1.53
CA THR A 49 -8.20 -22.82 -2.47
C THR A 49 -6.92 -22.36 -1.80
N GLU A 50 -5.82 -22.97 -2.18
CA GLU A 50 -4.47 -22.54 -1.81
C GLU A 50 -4.36 -21.10 -2.28
N ALA A 51 -4.43 -20.15 -1.33
CA ALA A 51 -4.22 -18.75 -1.61
C ALA A 51 -2.84 -18.65 -2.27
N ALA A 52 -2.80 -18.08 -3.48
CA ALA A 52 -1.54 -17.86 -4.17
C ALA A 52 -0.55 -17.20 -3.19
N PRO A 53 0.70 -17.65 -3.12
CA PRO A 53 1.68 -17.10 -2.20
C PRO A 53 1.74 -15.59 -2.46
N ARG A 54 1.40 -14.80 -1.45
CA ARG A 54 1.62 -13.35 -1.50
C ARG A 54 3.11 -13.18 -1.66
N GLU A 55 3.52 -12.52 -2.73
CA GLU A 55 4.93 -12.15 -2.89
C GLU A 55 5.30 -11.27 -1.70
N ASP A 56 6.22 -11.75 -0.87
CA ASP A 56 6.74 -10.98 0.25
C ASP A 56 7.69 -9.88 -0.28
N ALA A 57 7.76 -8.77 0.44
CA ALA A 57 8.69 -7.72 0.10
C ALA A 57 10.13 -8.19 0.31
N SER A 58 10.96 -8.05 -0.69
CA SER A 58 12.38 -8.41 -0.63
C SER A 58 13.27 -7.18 -0.57
N TRP A 59 14.28 -7.23 0.29
CA TRP A 59 15.25 -6.17 0.52
C TRP A 59 16.65 -6.75 0.45
N ARG A 60 17.55 -6.07 -0.23
CA ARG A 60 18.95 -6.46 -0.34
C ARG A 60 19.83 -5.22 -0.22
N LEU A 61 20.81 -5.30 0.66
CA LEU A 61 21.77 -4.24 0.91
C LEU A 61 23.16 -4.73 0.54
N GLU A 62 23.83 -4.03 -0.36
CA GLU A 62 25.18 -4.35 -0.84
C GLU A 62 26.11 -3.20 -0.48
N ARG A 63 27.28 -3.51 0.07
CA ARG A 63 28.34 -2.55 0.31
C ARG A 63 29.38 -2.61 -0.80
N GLY A 64 29.30 -1.65 -1.72
CA GLY A 64 30.31 -1.44 -2.76
C GLY A 64 31.50 -0.61 -2.32
N ALA A 65 32.45 -0.42 -3.22
CA ALA A 65 33.69 0.33 -2.96
C ALA A 65 33.41 1.83 -2.64
N ASP A 66 32.42 2.44 -3.29
CA ASP A 66 32.11 3.88 -3.26
C ASP A 66 30.82 4.22 -2.50
N GLY A 67 30.01 3.21 -2.18
CA GLY A 67 28.71 3.46 -1.55
C GLY A 67 27.98 2.21 -1.06
N LEU A 68 26.91 2.48 -0.35
CA LEU A 68 25.94 1.50 0.10
C LEU A 68 24.75 1.51 -0.87
N TYR A 69 24.44 0.36 -1.46
CA TYR A 69 23.42 0.20 -2.50
C TYR A 69 22.26 -0.64 -2.01
N LEU A 70 21.06 -0.12 -2.20
CA LEU A 70 19.83 -0.82 -1.87
C LEU A 70 19.14 -1.32 -3.14
N ASP A 71 18.82 -2.60 -3.15
CA ASP A 71 17.87 -3.24 -4.06
C ASP A 71 16.65 -3.66 -3.26
N ALA A 72 15.47 -3.32 -3.75
CA ALA A 72 14.22 -3.72 -3.09
C ALA A 72 13.12 -3.99 -4.10
N ARG A 73 12.23 -4.91 -3.74
CA ARG A 73 11.02 -5.22 -4.49
C ARG A 73 9.86 -5.36 -3.52
N ILE A 74 8.82 -4.58 -3.75
CA ILE A 74 7.59 -4.57 -2.96
C ILE A 74 6.42 -4.88 -3.88
N PRO A 75 5.64 -5.92 -3.59
CA PRO A 75 4.41 -6.19 -4.29
C PRO A 75 3.38 -5.11 -3.94
N LEU A 76 3.07 -4.25 -4.89
CA LEU A 76 2.19 -3.10 -4.66
C LEU A 76 0.80 -3.39 -5.22
N GLU A 77 -0.17 -3.56 -4.34
CA GLU A 77 -1.59 -3.63 -4.66
C GLU A 77 -2.28 -2.33 -4.24
N LEU A 78 -3.02 -1.72 -5.16
CA LEU A 78 -3.75 -0.50 -4.88
C LEU A 78 -5.23 -0.79 -4.61
N PRO A 79 -5.84 -0.19 -3.57
CA PRO A 79 -7.27 -0.22 -3.37
C PRO A 79 -8.03 0.35 -4.58
N VAL A 80 -9.23 -0.18 -4.84
CA VAL A 80 -10.08 0.23 -5.97
C VAL A 80 -10.31 1.74 -6.02
N THR A 81 -10.45 2.39 -4.87
CA THR A 81 -10.62 3.85 -4.77
C THR A 81 -9.43 4.64 -5.30
N LEU A 82 -8.21 4.16 -5.09
CA LEU A 82 -6.99 4.78 -5.63
C LEU A 82 -6.82 4.47 -7.11
N LEU A 83 -7.21 3.27 -7.56
CA LEU A 83 -7.22 2.93 -8.98
C LEU A 83 -8.18 3.82 -9.77
N ASP A 84 -9.39 4.04 -9.25
CA ASP A 84 -10.37 4.95 -9.86
C ASP A 84 -9.86 6.39 -9.92
N ALA A 85 -9.22 6.86 -8.86
CA ALA A 85 -8.62 8.19 -8.82
C ALA A 85 -7.50 8.33 -9.85
N LEU A 86 -6.63 7.32 -9.94
CA LEU A 86 -5.52 7.27 -10.85
C LEU A 86 -5.99 7.28 -12.33
N GLN A 87 -7.04 6.50 -12.66
CA GLN A 87 -7.67 6.50 -14.00
C GLN A 87 -8.28 7.85 -14.39
N ARG A 88 -8.72 8.63 -13.40
CA ARG A 88 -9.19 10.02 -13.60
C ARG A 88 -8.05 11.03 -13.72
N GLY A 89 -6.80 10.57 -13.73
CA GLY A 89 -5.60 11.41 -13.86
C GLY A 89 -5.10 12.02 -12.54
N VAL A 90 -5.60 11.57 -11.39
CA VAL A 90 -5.07 12.00 -10.08
C VAL A 90 -3.69 11.39 -9.88
N PRO A 91 -2.62 12.19 -9.65
CA PRO A 91 -1.29 11.64 -9.43
C PRO A 91 -1.17 10.99 -8.05
N LEU A 92 -0.53 9.83 -7.99
CA LEU A 92 -0.11 9.19 -6.75
C LEU A 92 1.38 9.41 -6.53
N HIS A 93 1.76 9.71 -5.31
CA HIS A 93 3.15 9.94 -4.92
C HIS A 93 3.58 8.88 -3.92
N PHE A 94 4.61 8.14 -4.26
CA PHE A 94 5.21 7.11 -3.40
C PHE A 94 6.57 7.60 -2.92
N VAL A 95 6.89 7.32 -1.68
CA VAL A 95 8.14 7.77 -1.07
C VAL A 95 8.91 6.57 -0.54
N TRP A 96 10.12 6.43 -1.05
CA TRP A 96 11.17 5.59 -0.50
C TRP A 96 12.05 6.45 0.39
N ARG A 97 12.25 6.04 1.63
CA ARG A 97 13.14 6.69 2.58
C ARG A 97 14.11 5.67 3.11
N ALA A 98 15.39 6.00 3.08
CA ALA A 98 16.45 5.21 3.66
C ALA A 98 17.22 6.09 4.64
N GLU A 99 17.34 5.64 5.89
CA GLU A 99 18.06 6.35 6.95
C GLU A 99 19.14 5.43 7.54
N LEU A 100 20.39 5.86 7.41
CA LEU A 100 21.53 5.14 7.97
C LEU A 100 21.82 5.66 9.37
N ARG A 101 21.77 4.77 10.34
CA ARG A 101 22.00 5.08 11.75
C ARG A 101 23.10 4.21 12.32
N ARG A 102 23.89 4.81 13.22
CA ARG A 102 24.85 4.06 14.05
C ARG A 102 24.33 3.99 15.47
N PRO A 103 24.13 2.79 16.05
CA PRO A 103 23.67 2.62 17.43
C PRO A 103 24.73 3.15 18.40
N ARG A 104 24.26 3.74 19.50
CA ARG A 104 25.10 4.20 20.61
C ARG A 104 24.55 3.67 21.93
N TRP A 105 25.40 3.12 22.77
CA TRP A 105 25.00 2.48 24.03
C TRP A 105 24.46 3.45 25.10
N TYR A 106 24.80 4.76 25.00
CA TYR A 106 24.50 5.75 26.05
C TYR A 106 23.73 7.00 25.57
N TRP A 107 23.32 7.03 24.30
CA TRP A 107 22.65 8.19 23.71
C TRP A 107 21.76 7.75 22.53
N THR A 108 21.04 8.70 21.97
CA THR A 108 20.28 8.49 20.73
C THR A 108 21.22 8.07 19.58
N ASP A 109 20.76 7.18 18.72
CA ASP A 109 21.47 6.72 17.53
C ASP A 109 21.93 7.89 16.68
N ARG A 110 23.13 7.79 16.16
CA ARG A 110 23.68 8.84 15.29
C ARG A 110 23.19 8.66 13.85
N HIS A 111 22.51 9.66 13.33
CA HIS A 111 22.22 9.73 11.90
C HIS A 111 23.50 9.95 11.10
N LEU A 112 23.76 9.10 10.11
CA LEU A 112 24.93 9.18 9.24
C LEU A 112 24.56 9.67 7.85
N ALA A 113 23.46 9.16 7.28
CA ALA A 113 23.00 9.54 5.96
C ALA A 113 21.48 9.37 5.88
N ARG A 114 20.88 10.11 4.94
CA ARG A 114 19.47 9.98 4.58
C ARG A 114 19.35 10.15 3.07
N ALA A 115 18.70 9.19 2.43
CA ALA A 115 18.34 9.26 1.03
C ALA A 115 16.82 9.18 0.88
N VAL A 116 16.27 9.98 -0.02
CA VAL A 116 14.84 10.00 -0.30
C VAL A 116 14.63 9.92 -1.81
N ARG A 117 13.76 9.00 -2.21
CA ARG A 117 13.35 8.84 -3.60
C ARG A 117 11.84 8.96 -3.68
N THR A 118 11.36 9.92 -4.45
CA THR A 118 9.92 10.13 -4.68
C THR A 118 9.56 9.65 -6.08
N VAL A 119 8.56 8.80 -6.15
CA VAL A 119 8.02 8.25 -7.40
C VAL A 119 6.62 8.77 -7.58
N ARG A 120 6.39 9.50 -8.67
CA ARG A 120 5.07 10.01 -9.04
C ARG A 120 4.53 9.19 -10.19
N LEU A 121 3.36 8.59 -10.01
CA LEU A 121 2.61 7.86 -11.02
C LEU A 121 1.34 8.64 -11.39
N VAL A 122 1.10 8.83 -12.68
CA VAL A 122 -0.10 9.49 -13.20
C VAL A 122 -0.55 8.83 -14.50
N PHE A 123 -1.85 8.63 -14.65
CA PHE A 123 -2.46 8.24 -15.92
C PHE A 123 -2.75 9.48 -16.78
N GLN A 124 -2.45 9.41 -18.06
CA GLN A 124 -2.73 10.45 -19.04
C GLN A 124 -3.90 10.01 -19.94
N PRO A 125 -5.15 10.48 -19.70
CA PRO A 125 -6.32 10.00 -20.43
C PRO A 125 -6.26 10.24 -21.94
N LEU A 126 -5.63 11.34 -22.38
CA LEU A 126 -5.53 11.68 -23.80
C LEU A 126 -4.65 10.73 -24.60
N THR A 127 -3.57 10.24 -23.98
CA THR A 127 -2.61 9.32 -24.63
C THR A 127 -2.80 7.88 -24.17
N GLN A 128 -3.67 7.65 -23.18
CA GLN A 128 -3.92 6.35 -22.52
C GLN A 128 -2.63 5.69 -22.01
N ARG A 129 -1.67 6.50 -21.56
CA ARG A 129 -0.38 6.05 -21.05
C ARG A 129 -0.17 6.40 -19.60
N TRP A 130 0.60 5.57 -18.92
CA TRP A 130 1.05 5.77 -17.56
C TRP A 130 2.38 6.52 -17.58
N ARG A 131 2.43 7.65 -16.89
CA ARG A 131 3.67 8.42 -16.73
C ARG A 131 4.23 8.23 -15.35
N LEU A 132 5.42 7.68 -15.29
CA LEU A 132 6.23 7.54 -14.08
C LEU A 132 7.28 8.65 -14.06
N SER A 133 7.40 9.35 -12.93
CA SER A 133 8.45 10.34 -12.71
C SER A 133 9.15 10.02 -11.41
N VAL A 134 10.46 9.85 -11.46
CA VAL A 134 11.31 9.54 -10.31
C VAL A 134 12.17 10.74 -9.99
N GLN A 135 12.17 11.16 -8.73
CA GLN A 135 13.03 12.21 -8.20
C GLN A 135 13.84 11.65 -7.05
N GLU A 136 15.13 11.77 -7.12
CA GLU A 136 16.07 11.35 -6.07
C GLU A 136 16.68 12.58 -5.42
N SER A 137 16.78 12.53 -4.10
CA SER A 137 17.40 13.57 -3.29
C SER A 137 18.45 12.91 -2.39
N ASP A 138 19.70 13.13 -2.71
CA ASP A 138 20.85 12.72 -1.89
C ASP A 138 21.28 13.90 -1.02
N ALA A 139 20.39 14.40 -0.18
CA ALA A 139 20.76 15.49 0.72
C ALA A 139 21.25 14.94 2.05
N PRO A 140 22.53 15.06 2.41
CA PRO A 140 22.91 15.18 3.81
C PRO A 140 22.22 16.42 4.39
N GLU A 141 21.82 16.38 5.65
CA GLU A 141 21.16 17.52 6.30
C GLU A 141 21.97 18.80 6.05
N GLY A 142 21.37 19.75 5.30
CA GLY A 142 21.97 21.05 4.99
C GLY A 142 22.59 21.23 3.61
N GLY A 143 22.62 20.25 2.74
CA GLY A 143 23.12 20.36 1.38
C GLY A 143 22.02 20.65 0.34
N THR A 144 22.36 21.37 -0.74
CA THR A 144 21.52 21.45 -1.94
C THR A 144 21.46 20.08 -2.58
N ALA A 145 20.29 19.44 -2.48
CA ALA A 145 20.05 18.13 -3.08
C ALA A 145 20.16 18.24 -4.60
N ALA A 146 21.02 17.41 -5.20
CA ALA A 146 21.00 17.19 -6.63
C ALA A 146 19.71 16.40 -6.96
N LEU A 147 18.71 17.08 -7.54
CA LEU A 147 17.46 16.45 -7.96
C LEU A 147 17.71 15.85 -9.35
N THR A 148 17.87 14.53 -9.40
CA THR A 148 17.83 13.81 -10.67
C THR A 148 16.37 13.43 -10.96
N ALA A 149 15.82 13.96 -12.04
CA ALA A 149 14.46 13.63 -12.46
C ALA A 149 14.50 12.69 -13.69
N LEU A 150 13.94 11.51 -13.55
CA LEU A 150 13.76 10.55 -14.63
C LEU A 150 12.28 10.41 -14.96
N HIS A 151 11.95 10.47 -16.26
CA HIS A 151 10.57 10.29 -16.73
C HIS A 151 10.48 9.07 -17.63
N ARG A 152 9.45 8.25 -17.43
CA ARG A 152 9.16 7.08 -18.26
C ARG A 152 7.67 6.99 -18.55
N ASN A 153 7.32 6.69 -19.80
CA ASN A 153 5.95 6.39 -20.20
C ASN A 153 5.81 4.87 -20.35
N LEU A 154 4.68 4.34 -19.90
CA LEU A 154 4.38 2.92 -19.84
C LEU A 154 2.98 2.69 -20.41
N ASP A 155 2.76 1.53 -21.00
CA ASP A 155 1.47 1.19 -21.59
C ASP A 155 0.59 0.37 -20.63
N SER A 156 1.17 -0.29 -19.64
CA SER A 156 0.46 -1.11 -18.64
C SER A 156 0.54 -0.53 -17.22
N LEU A 157 -0.56 -0.65 -16.47
CA LEU A 157 -0.61 -0.31 -15.04
C LEU A 157 0.26 -1.27 -14.22
N ASP A 158 0.20 -2.57 -14.53
CA ASP A 158 0.95 -3.57 -13.77
C ASP A 158 2.46 -3.34 -13.88
N GLU A 159 2.95 -3.00 -15.10
CA GLU A 159 4.34 -2.61 -15.30
C GLU A 159 4.69 -1.34 -14.50
N ALA A 160 3.76 -0.37 -14.49
CA ALA A 160 3.96 0.87 -13.75
C ALA A 160 4.04 0.62 -12.23
N LEU A 161 3.14 -0.18 -11.67
CA LEU A 161 3.14 -0.55 -10.26
C LEU A 161 4.38 -1.37 -9.88
N ALA A 162 4.78 -2.32 -10.73
CA ALA A 162 6.00 -3.09 -10.53
C ALA A 162 7.25 -2.19 -10.48
N LEU A 163 7.30 -1.13 -11.29
CA LEU A 163 8.41 -0.16 -11.27
C LEU A 163 8.33 0.79 -10.07
N VAL A 164 7.14 1.17 -9.61
CA VAL A 164 6.96 1.96 -8.38
C VAL A 164 7.46 1.20 -7.16
N GLY A 165 7.11 -0.09 -7.05
CA GLY A 165 7.52 -0.97 -5.96
C GLY A 165 8.96 -1.50 -6.09
N ARG A 166 9.73 -1.06 -7.09
CA ARG A 166 11.09 -1.58 -7.33
C ARG A 166 12.14 -0.50 -7.26
N VAL A 167 13.19 -0.80 -6.52
CA VAL A 167 14.42 -0.01 -6.48
C VAL A 167 15.58 -0.92 -6.86
N GLN A 168 16.46 -0.44 -7.74
CA GLN A 168 17.65 -1.17 -8.16
C GLN A 168 18.88 -0.29 -8.01
N ARG A 169 19.90 -0.82 -7.34
CA ARG A 169 21.18 -0.16 -7.11
C ARG A 169 21.04 1.31 -6.68
N TRP A 170 20.08 1.57 -5.82
CA TRP A 170 19.89 2.91 -5.28
C TRP A 170 20.97 3.19 -4.25
N ARG A 171 21.82 4.18 -4.52
CA ARG A 171 22.85 4.61 -3.59
C ARG A 171 22.23 5.36 -2.43
N VAL A 172 22.32 4.82 -1.23
CA VAL A 172 21.69 5.38 -0.02
C VAL A 172 22.69 6.08 0.89
N ALA A 173 23.98 5.74 0.79
CA ALA A 173 25.05 6.38 1.57
C ALA A 173 26.40 6.20 0.90
N SER A 174 27.42 6.98 1.34
CA SER A 174 28.81 6.71 1.06
C SER A 174 29.31 5.54 1.89
N SER A 175 30.28 4.77 1.35
CA SER A 175 30.94 3.69 2.09
C SER A 175 32.01 4.20 3.06
N GLU A 176 32.38 5.49 2.99
CA GLU A 176 33.39 6.09 3.84
C GLU A 176 33.00 6.11 5.32
N GLY A 177 33.87 5.65 6.19
CA GLY A 177 33.67 5.68 7.64
C GLY A 177 32.65 4.69 8.21
N LEU A 178 32.14 3.76 7.38
CA LEU A 178 31.27 2.69 7.84
C LEU A 178 32.08 1.61 8.56
N ARG A 179 31.58 1.18 9.74
CA ARG A 179 32.24 0.20 10.63
C ARG A 179 31.64 -1.20 10.52
N GLY A 180 30.38 -1.32 9.99
CA GLY A 180 29.64 -2.58 9.91
C GLY A 180 28.68 -2.82 11.09
N ASP A 181 28.61 -1.88 12.04
CA ASP A 181 27.64 -1.89 13.15
C ASP A 181 26.42 -1.00 12.87
N GLU A 182 26.40 -0.31 11.73
CA GLU A 182 25.34 0.57 11.34
C GLU A 182 24.11 -0.21 10.87
N ARG A 183 22.95 0.44 11.02
CA ARG A 183 21.66 -0.07 10.57
C ARG A 183 21.04 0.87 9.56
N LEU A 184 20.56 0.31 8.47
CA LEU A 184 19.79 1.02 7.46
C LEU A 184 18.30 0.76 7.72
N GLU A 185 17.57 1.79 8.10
CA GLU A 185 16.12 1.77 8.19
C GLU A 185 15.54 2.22 6.85
N VAL A 186 14.75 1.35 6.21
CA VAL A 186 14.09 1.64 4.94
C VAL A 186 12.60 1.66 5.13
N GLU A 187 11.95 2.68 4.58
CA GLU A 187 10.50 2.83 4.58
C GLU A 187 10.02 3.11 3.15
N PHE A 188 9.00 2.38 2.72
CA PHE A 188 8.24 2.67 1.51
C PHE A 188 6.79 2.91 1.85
N ARG A 189 6.22 4.01 1.33
CA ARG A 189 4.82 4.38 1.58
C ARG A 189 4.24 5.24 0.47
N LEU A 190 2.91 5.26 0.41
CA LEU A 190 2.15 6.26 -0.34
C LEU A 190 2.10 7.58 0.46
N ASP A 191 2.41 8.71 -0.17
CA ASP A 191 2.26 10.03 0.45
C ASP A 191 0.82 10.53 0.34
N VAL A 192 0.02 10.19 1.34
CA VAL A 192 -1.39 10.58 1.43
C VAL A 192 -1.59 12.10 1.46
N ARG A 193 -0.59 12.87 1.93
CA ARG A 193 -0.68 14.33 2.04
C ARG A 193 -0.75 15.03 0.68
N GLN A 194 -0.26 14.38 -0.36
CA GLN A 194 -0.31 14.88 -1.74
C GLN A 194 -1.57 14.45 -2.50
N LEU A 195 -2.43 13.65 -1.89
CA LEU A 195 -3.74 13.31 -2.46
C LEU A 195 -4.72 14.49 -2.32
N PRO A 196 -5.67 14.65 -3.26
CA PRO A 196 -6.79 15.56 -3.10
C PRO A 196 -7.59 15.25 -1.81
N ARG A 197 -8.06 16.30 -1.13
CA ARG A 197 -8.77 16.16 0.17
C ARG A 197 -9.87 15.10 0.21
N PRO A 198 -10.72 14.91 -0.83
CA PRO A 198 -11.75 13.87 -0.81
C PRO A 198 -11.20 12.44 -0.66
N LEU A 199 -9.95 12.20 -1.11
CA LEU A 199 -9.28 10.89 -1.03
C LEU A 199 -8.49 10.72 0.28
N GLN A 200 -8.25 11.80 1.02
CA GLN A 200 -7.60 11.74 2.33
C GLN A 200 -8.58 11.31 3.43
N ILE A 201 -9.88 11.56 3.22
CA ILE A 201 -10.96 11.27 4.18
C ILE A 201 -11.96 10.36 3.46
N LEU A 202 -11.78 9.04 3.57
CA LEU A 202 -12.73 8.07 3.05
C LEU A 202 -13.87 7.83 4.05
N PRO A 203 -15.10 7.49 3.57
CA PRO A 203 -16.18 7.06 4.44
C PRO A 203 -15.76 5.81 5.23
N GLY A 204 -15.57 5.94 6.53
CA GLY A 204 -15.11 4.86 7.42
C GLY A 204 -13.82 5.16 8.17
N GLY A 205 -13.19 6.31 7.94
CA GLY A 205 -11.97 6.72 8.64
C GLY A 205 -10.90 7.30 7.70
N SER A 206 -9.76 7.66 8.26
CA SER A 206 -8.59 8.07 7.47
C SER A 206 -8.09 6.92 6.62
N PHE A 207 -7.79 7.17 5.35
CA PHE A 207 -7.12 6.18 4.50
C PHE A 207 -5.76 5.84 5.10
N GLU A 208 -5.64 4.63 5.56
CA GLU A 208 -4.39 4.09 6.08
C GLU A 208 -3.64 3.43 4.92
N ALA A 209 -2.64 4.13 4.40
CA ALA A 209 -1.83 3.62 3.31
C ALA A 209 -0.90 2.52 3.83
N PRO A 210 -0.73 1.40 3.12
CA PRO A 210 0.21 0.39 3.53
C PRO A 210 1.63 0.97 3.59
N VAL A 211 2.34 0.63 4.66
CA VAL A 211 3.72 1.06 4.90
C VAL A 211 4.59 -0.17 5.02
N TRP A 212 5.58 -0.31 4.16
CA TRP A 212 6.59 -1.36 4.25
C TRP A 212 7.85 -0.80 4.91
N ARG A 213 8.37 -1.54 5.88
CA ARG A 213 9.59 -1.18 6.61
C ARG A 213 10.52 -2.37 6.69
N ALA A 214 11.80 -2.08 6.56
CA ALA A 214 12.85 -3.05 6.83
C ALA A 214 14.00 -2.38 7.58
N VAL A 215 14.69 -3.17 8.39
CA VAL A 215 15.93 -2.77 9.06
C VAL A 215 17.00 -3.75 8.64
N LEU A 216 18.01 -3.25 7.97
CA LEU A 216 19.13 -4.02 7.44
C LEU A 216 20.43 -3.61 8.16
N THR A 217 21.27 -4.57 8.50
CA THR A 217 22.60 -4.29 9.03
C THR A 217 23.55 -4.04 7.88
N VAL A 218 24.47 -3.08 8.03
CA VAL A 218 25.46 -2.82 6.97
C VAL A 218 26.42 -4.03 6.85
N PRO A 219 26.47 -4.68 5.68
CA PRO A 219 27.33 -5.85 5.49
C PRO A 219 28.82 -5.48 5.45
N ALA A 220 29.67 -6.50 5.57
CA ALA A 220 31.09 -6.35 5.32
C ALA A 220 31.35 -5.93 3.85
N PRO A 221 32.51 -5.32 3.53
CA PRO A 221 32.81 -4.92 2.17
C PRO A 221 32.79 -6.13 1.21
N GLY A 222 31.94 -6.05 0.17
CA GLY A 222 31.74 -7.13 -0.79
C GLY A 222 30.64 -8.14 -0.45
N ASP A 223 30.11 -8.09 0.76
CA ASP A 223 28.99 -8.95 1.20
C ASP A 223 27.63 -8.30 0.93
N VAL A 224 26.58 -9.11 1.01
CA VAL A 224 25.18 -8.72 0.78
C VAL A 224 24.34 -9.14 1.97
N GLU A 225 23.62 -8.19 2.54
CA GLU A 225 22.60 -8.45 3.54
C GLU A 225 21.23 -8.51 2.87
N SER A 226 20.43 -9.52 3.19
CA SER A 226 19.10 -9.71 2.63
C SER A 226 18.07 -9.88 3.74
N ALA A 227 16.91 -9.28 3.56
CA ALA A 227 15.77 -9.45 4.44
C ALA A 227 14.49 -9.63 3.62
N GLU A 228 13.60 -10.47 4.10
CA GLU A 228 12.24 -10.60 3.61
C GLU A 228 11.31 -10.07 4.68
N THR A 229 10.42 -9.18 4.30
CA THR A 229 9.47 -8.58 5.24
C THR A 229 8.08 -8.64 4.65
N SER A 230 7.19 -9.29 5.37
CA SER A 230 5.75 -9.20 5.15
C SER A 230 5.30 -7.76 5.41
N GLU A 231 4.21 -7.33 4.74
CA GLU A 231 3.61 -6.02 4.91
C GLU A 231 3.49 -5.65 6.40
N ALA A 232 4.13 -4.57 6.81
CA ALA A 232 3.92 -4.02 8.14
C ALA A 232 2.51 -3.40 8.17
N ARG A 233 1.54 -4.16 8.71
CA ARG A 233 0.21 -3.62 8.99
C ARG A 233 0.37 -2.57 10.10
N PRO A 234 -0.26 -1.37 9.97
CA PRO A 234 -0.25 -0.33 10.98
C PRO A 234 -0.82 -0.79 12.31
#